data_3eea69bffce73ccfbf65efeb47a54412
#
_entry.id   3eea69bffce73ccfbf65efeb47a54412
#
_cell.length_a   1.000
_cell.length_b   1.000
_cell.length_c   1.000
_cell.angle_alpha   90.00
_cell.angle_beta   90.00
_cell.angle_gamma   90.00
#
_symmetry.space_group_name_H-M   'P 1'
#
loop_
_entity.id
_entity.type
_entity.pdbx_description
1 polymer ?
#
loop_
_entity_poly.entity_id
_entity_poly.type
_entity_poly.pdbx_seq_one_letter_code
_entity_poly.pdbx_strand_id
1 'polypeptide(L)'
;IGIIVMALAVLPLLRDGGMQLFRMESSDQSEKAMPRAAQVAAAIGIIYLFLTVICAGALWFAGLSGFDAITHSMTTIATGGFSTHDASIAHFNNATVDIIVTLGMFMGSLPFLLYLSAVRGSPGSLFRDSQVQWFVTVLAVVIILVAGWLWMDIGLSPLRAIQLSSFNVVSIMT
;
A
#
# COMPACT_ATOMS: atom_id res chain seq x y z
N ILE A 1 -7.58 -2.44 -3.17
CA ILE A 1 -7.25 -3.74 -2.52
C ILE A 1 -8.49 -4.34 -1.87
N GLY A 2 -9.24 -3.59 -1.05
CA GLY A 2 -10.45 -4.08 -0.38
C GLY A 2 -11.46 -4.70 -1.33
N ILE A 3 -11.71 -4.08 -2.48
CA ILE A 3 -12.63 -4.59 -3.52
C ILE A 3 -12.13 -5.92 -4.10
N ILE A 4 -10.84 -6.05 -4.36
CA ILE A 4 -10.26 -7.28 -4.91
C ILE A 4 -10.35 -8.42 -3.89
N VAL A 5 -9.99 -8.16 -2.63
CA VAL A 5 -10.09 -9.15 -1.54
C VAL A 5 -11.54 -9.55 -1.32
N MET A 6 -12.46 -8.58 -1.31
CA MET A 6 -13.89 -8.81 -1.16
C MET A 6 -14.45 -9.60 -2.35
N ALA A 7 -14.09 -9.25 -3.58
CA ALA A 7 -14.49 -9.99 -4.77
C ALA A 7 -13.99 -11.45 -4.72
N LEU A 8 -12.72 -11.67 -4.38
CA LEU A 8 -12.15 -13.01 -4.25
C LEU A 8 -12.75 -13.82 -3.09
N ALA A 9 -13.17 -13.16 -2.01
CA ALA A 9 -13.83 -13.80 -0.87
C ALA A 9 -15.31 -14.11 -1.16
N VAL A 10 -16.01 -13.25 -1.91
CA VAL A 10 -17.45 -13.37 -2.21
C VAL A 10 -17.72 -14.25 -3.43
N LEU A 11 -16.80 -14.31 -4.41
CA LEU A 11 -16.94 -15.16 -5.59
C LEU A 11 -17.27 -16.65 -5.26
N PRO A 12 -16.66 -17.28 -4.22
CA PRO A 12 -17.05 -18.62 -3.80
C PRO A 12 -18.45 -18.73 -3.18
N LEU A 13 -18.97 -17.63 -2.59
CA LEU A 13 -20.30 -17.59 -1.97
C LEU A 13 -21.43 -17.41 -3.00
N LEU A 14 -21.11 -16.81 -4.16
CA LEU A 14 -22.06 -16.65 -5.28
C LEU A 14 -22.22 -17.92 -6.12
N ARG A 15 -21.93 -19.07 -5.55
CA ARG A 15 -21.85 -20.40 -6.18
C ARG A 15 -23.15 -20.89 -6.86
N ASP A 16 -24.29 -20.25 -6.63
CA ASP A 16 -25.58 -20.80 -6.99
C ASP A 16 -26.23 -20.24 -8.28
N GLY A 17 -25.67 -19.24 -8.94
CA GLY A 17 -26.37 -18.62 -10.08
C GLY A 17 -25.67 -18.56 -11.44
N GLY A 18 -24.36 -18.49 -11.48
CA GLY A 18 -23.60 -18.23 -12.73
C GLY A 18 -22.68 -19.36 -13.20
N MET A 19 -22.34 -20.28 -12.33
CA MET A 19 -21.32 -21.30 -12.56
C MET A 19 -21.83 -22.54 -13.31
N GLN A 20 -23.14 -22.72 -13.44
CA GLN A 20 -23.67 -23.83 -14.23
C GLN A 20 -23.41 -23.68 -15.73
N LEU A 21 -23.32 -22.42 -16.23
CA LEU A 21 -22.98 -22.13 -17.63
C LEU A 21 -21.49 -22.35 -17.92
N PHE A 22 -20.61 -22.09 -16.94
CA PHE A 22 -19.16 -22.33 -17.08
C PHE A 22 -18.76 -23.79 -16.87
N ARG A 23 -19.57 -24.59 -16.17
CA ARG A 23 -19.33 -26.02 -15.94
C ARG A 23 -19.51 -26.87 -17.20
N MET A 24 -20.21 -26.37 -18.20
CA MET A 24 -20.44 -27.15 -19.45
C MET A 24 -19.23 -27.10 -20.39
N GLU A 25 -18.27 -26.21 -20.18
CA GLU A 25 -17.15 -26.01 -21.13
C GLU A 25 -15.75 -26.35 -20.58
N SER A 26 -15.60 -26.60 -19.26
CA SER A 26 -14.29 -26.93 -18.68
C SER A 26 -14.41 -27.86 -17.46
N SER A 27 -14.49 -29.14 -17.75
CA SER A 27 -14.53 -30.23 -16.77
C SER A 27 -13.21 -30.45 -16.12
N ASP A 28 -12.55 -29.92 -15.31
CA ASP A 28 -11.47 -30.42 -14.41
C ASP A 28 -10.58 -29.38 -13.72
N GLN A 29 -10.57 -28.10 -14.16
CA GLN A 29 -9.64 -27.13 -13.60
C GLN A 29 -10.29 -26.14 -12.60
N SER A 30 -11.60 -26.02 -12.56
CA SER A 30 -12.30 -25.02 -11.74
C SER A 30 -12.34 -25.35 -10.24
N GLU A 31 -12.37 -26.61 -9.86
CA GLU A 31 -12.40 -27.01 -8.44
C GLU A 31 -11.04 -26.76 -7.73
N LYS A 32 -9.93 -26.84 -8.46
CA LYS A 32 -8.60 -26.58 -7.91
C LYS A 32 -8.23 -25.09 -7.89
N ALA A 33 -8.88 -24.26 -8.71
CA ALA A 33 -8.61 -22.82 -8.76
C ALA A 33 -9.29 -22.04 -7.63
N MET A 34 -10.48 -22.43 -7.19
CA MET A 34 -11.25 -21.74 -6.14
C MET A 34 -10.60 -21.76 -4.75
N PRO A 35 -10.13 -22.92 -4.22
CA PRO A 35 -9.43 -22.92 -2.95
C PRO A 35 -8.14 -22.10 -2.99
N ARG A 36 -7.48 -21.99 -4.15
CA ARG A 36 -6.31 -21.15 -4.33
C ARG A 36 -6.64 -19.65 -4.28
N ALA A 37 -7.75 -19.22 -4.90
CA ALA A 37 -8.19 -17.82 -4.85
C ALA A 37 -8.51 -17.38 -3.42
N ALA A 38 -9.23 -18.18 -2.65
CA ALA A 38 -9.54 -17.90 -1.25
C ALA A 38 -8.26 -17.86 -0.38
N GLN A 39 -7.32 -18.78 -0.59
CA GLN A 39 -6.04 -18.79 0.10
C GLN A 39 -5.19 -17.56 -0.21
N VAL A 40 -5.17 -17.12 -1.48
CA VAL A 40 -4.47 -15.90 -1.90
C VAL A 40 -5.13 -14.67 -1.27
N ALA A 41 -6.47 -14.59 -1.28
CA ALA A 41 -7.19 -13.49 -0.65
C ALA A 41 -6.92 -13.41 0.86
N ALA A 42 -6.94 -14.54 1.57
CA ALA A 42 -6.62 -14.60 2.99
C ALA A 42 -5.18 -14.17 3.26
N ALA A 43 -4.23 -14.63 2.45
CA ALA A 43 -2.82 -14.24 2.60
C ALA A 43 -2.60 -12.74 2.36
N ILE A 44 -3.25 -12.15 1.36
CA ILE A 44 -3.24 -10.71 1.11
C ILE A 44 -3.83 -9.97 2.31
N GLY A 45 -4.96 -10.43 2.85
CA GLY A 45 -5.60 -9.83 4.02
C GLY A 45 -4.70 -9.84 5.26
N ILE A 46 -3.98 -10.94 5.50
CA ILE A 46 -3.03 -11.06 6.60
C ILE A 46 -1.85 -10.09 6.41
N ILE A 47 -1.28 -10.01 5.22
CA ILE A 47 -0.17 -9.09 4.91
C ILE A 47 -0.63 -7.63 5.09
N TYR A 48 -1.83 -7.30 4.59
CA TYR A 48 -2.42 -5.97 4.77
C TYR A 48 -2.59 -5.62 6.26
N LEU A 49 -3.16 -6.52 7.05
CA LEU A 49 -3.34 -6.33 8.49
C LEU A 49 -1.99 -6.17 9.20
N PHE A 50 -1.01 -6.98 8.86
CA PHE A 50 0.33 -6.92 9.43
C PHE A 50 1.01 -5.57 9.16
N LEU A 51 0.98 -5.09 7.90
CA LEU A 51 1.51 -3.77 7.54
C LEU A 51 0.77 -2.64 8.28
N THR A 52 -0.56 -2.75 8.40
CA THR A 52 -1.36 -1.76 9.12
C THR A 52 -1.00 -1.71 10.61
N VAL A 53 -0.83 -2.84 11.25
CA VAL A 53 -0.44 -2.92 12.68
C VAL A 53 0.96 -2.35 12.91
N ILE A 54 1.93 -2.66 12.02
CA ILE A 54 3.27 -2.09 12.10
C ILE A 54 3.22 -0.56 11.93
N CYS A 55 2.48 -0.09 10.94
CA CYS A 55 2.33 1.35 10.68
C CYS A 55 1.66 2.04 11.88
N ALA A 56 0.60 1.48 12.45
CA ALA A 56 -0.08 2.01 13.64
C ALA A 56 0.87 2.08 14.84
N GLY A 57 1.63 1.02 15.09
CA GLY A 57 2.64 1.00 16.15
C GLY A 57 3.70 2.09 15.94
N ALA A 58 4.23 2.23 14.73
CA ALA A 58 5.23 3.25 14.41
C ALA A 58 4.67 4.67 14.62
N LEU A 59 3.43 4.95 14.19
CA LEU A 59 2.78 6.24 14.39
C LEU A 59 2.51 6.53 15.86
N TRP A 60 2.10 5.53 16.62
CA TRP A 60 1.90 5.65 18.07
C TRP A 60 3.22 5.98 18.79
N PHE A 61 4.31 5.28 18.46
CA PHE A 61 5.65 5.59 19.00
C PHE A 61 6.18 6.97 18.54
N ALA A 62 5.74 7.47 17.40
CA ALA A 62 6.03 8.83 16.94
C ALA A 62 5.24 9.92 17.70
N GLY A 63 4.34 9.53 18.62
CA GLY A 63 3.62 10.43 19.52
C GLY A 63 2.17 10.73 19.12
N LEU A 64 1.59 10.01 18.15
CA LEU A 64 0.17 10.13 17.84
C LEU A 64 -0.69 9.49 18.93
N SER A 65 -1.92 10.01 19.08
CA SER A 65 -2.93 9.34 19.91
C SER A 65 -3.23 7.93 19.37
N GLY A 66 -3.65 6.99 20.20
CA GLY A 66 -4.00 5.65 19.74
C GLY A 66 -5.06 5.64 18.64
N PHE A 67 -6.04 6.57 18.73
CA PHE A 67 -7.06 6.73 17.71
C PHE A 67 -6.49 7.24 16.38
N ASP A 68 -5.66 8.30 16.42
CA ASP A 68 -5.03 8.83 15.22
C ASP A 68 -4.04 7.85 14.59
N ALA A 69 -3.26 7.12 15.40
CA ALA A 69 -2.34 6.11 14.91
C ALA A 69 -3.05 5.00 14.14
N ILE A 70 -4.16 4.47 14.67
CA ILE A 70 -4.94 3.43 14.02
C ILE A 70 -5.62 3.97 12.74
N THR A 71 -6.32 5.09 12.81
CA THR A 71 -7.05 5.64 11.68
C THR A 71 -6.12 6.03 10.53
N HIS A 72 -5.01 6.73 10.81
CA HIS A 72 -4.04 7.10 9.78
C HIS A 72 -3.29 5.89 9.22
N SER A 73 -2.97 4.87 10.02
CA SER A 73 -2.35 3.65 9.48
C SER A 73 -3.26 2.91 8.51
N MET A 74 -4.56 2.80 8.81
CA MET A 74 -5.53 2.18 7.93
C MET A 74 -5.64 2.92 6.60
N THR A 75 -5.75 4.25 6.64
CA THR A 75 -5.86 5.05 5.41
C THR A 75 -4.55 5.09 4.62
N THR A 76 -3.40 5.05 5.30
CA THR A 76 -2.06 5.03 4.68
C THR A 76 -1.82 3.74 3.90
N ILE A 77 -2.02 2.58 4.52
CA ILE A 77 -1.78 1.28 3.86
C ILE A 77 -2.85 0.98 2.80
N ALA A 78 -4.08 1.48 3.00
CA ALA A 78 -5.14 1.40 1.98
C ALA A 78 -4.98 2.42 0.85
N THR A 79 -3.98 3.32 0.93
CA THR A 79 -3.79 4.45 0.00
C THR A 79 -5.08 5.29 -0.16
N GLY A 80 -5.78 5.53 0.98
CA GLY A 80 -7.09 6.19 0.99
C GLY A 80 -7.05 7.69 1.14
N GLY A 81 -5.99 8.24 1.76
CA GLY A 81 -5.77 9.68 1.94
C GLY A 81 -6.70 10.39 2.93
N PHE A 82 -7.51 9.65 3.68
CA PHE A 82 -8.40 10.23 4.68
C PHE A 82 -7.66 10.58 5.98
N SER A 83 -8.05 11.67 6.62
CA SER A 83 -7.51 12.11 7.90
C SER A 83 -8.64 12.47 8.88
N THR A 84 -8.33 12.37 10.16
CA THR A 84 -9.20 12.84 11.26
C THR A 84 -9.09 14.34 11.52
N HIS A 85 -8.15 15.02 10.83
CA HIS A 85 -7.88 16.45 10.99
C HIS A 85 -7.96 17.18 9.65
N ASP A 86 -8.49 18.41 9.65
CA ASP A 86 -8.64 19.23 8.44
C ASP A 86 -7.30 19.55 7.75
N ALA A 87 -6.23 19.72 8.55
CA ALA A 87 -4.88 19.93 8.04
C ALA A 87 -4.16 18.63 7.65
N SER A 88 -4.86 17.49 7.67
CA SER A 88 -4.29 16.17 7.36
C SER A 88 -3.04 15.87 8.20
N ILE A 89 -2.03 15.22 7.63
CA ILE A 89 -0.77 14.88 8.33
C ILE A 89 0.00 16.12 8.80
N ALA A 90 -0.16 17.25 8.10
CA ALA A 90 0.47 18.51 8.50
C ALA A 90 0.02 19.01 9.91
N HIS A 91 -1.14 18.54 10.41
CA HIS A 91 -1.60 18.81 11.78
C HIS A 91 -0.57 18.42 12.84
N PHE A 92 0.10 17.30 12.66
CA PHE A 92 1.05 16.76 13.64
C PHE A 92 2.38 17.50 13.65
N ASN A 93 2.71 18.25 12.59
CA ASN A 93 3.97 18.99 12.42
C ASN A 93 5.21 18.21 12.89
N ASN A 94 5.28 16.94 12.54
CA ASN A 94 6.30 16.00 13.00
C ASN A 94 6.93 15.28 11.80
N ALA A 95 8.21 15.55 11.54
CA ALA A 95 8.95 14.95 10.44
C ALA A 95 9.00 13.41 10.50
N THR A 96 8.98 12.82 11.70
CA THR A 96 8.96 11.36 11.87
C THR A 96 7.63 10.79 11.39
N VAL A 97 6.52 11.45 11.65
CA VAL A 97 5.20 11.06 11.17
C VAL A 97 5.15 11.12 9.65
N ASP A 98 5.65 12.20 9.04
CA ASP A 98 5.73 12.34 7.58
C ASP A 98 6.50 11.18 6.94
N ILE A 99 7.64 10.80 7.52
CA ILE A 99 8.47 9.69 7.03
C ILE A 99 7.73 8.36 7.16
N ILE A 100 7.11 8.08 8.30
CA ILE A 100 6.40 6.82 8.53
C ILE A 100 5.22 6.70 7.55
N VAL A 101 4.44 7.76 7.39
CA VAL A 101 3.32 7.79 6.45
C VAL A 101 3.82 7.62 5.00
N THR A 102 4.89 8.32 4.60
CA THR A 102 5.49 8.18 3.26
C THR A 102 5.91 6.73 2.98
N LEU A 103 6.60 6.09 3.92
CA LEU A 103 7.00 4.69 3.81
C LEU A 103 5.80 3.76 3.78
N GLY A 104 4.78 4.02 4.60
CA GLY A 104 3.54 3.25 4.62
C GLY A 104 2.78 3.34 3.29
N MET A 105 2.63 4.53 2.70
CA MET A 105 2.03 4.73 1.37
C MET A 105 2.82 3.97 0.30
N PHE A 106 4.14 4.10 0.30
CA PHE A 106 5.01 3.37 -0.63
C PHE A 106 4.82 1.85 -0.51
N MET A 107 4.85 1.30 0.71
CA MET A 107 4.62 -0.14 0.93
C MET A 107 3.21 -0.57 0.53
N GLY A 108 2.19 0.24 0.80
CA GLY A 108 0.80 -0.03 0.42
C GLY A 108 0.58 -0.02 -1.10
N SER A 109 1.41 0.68 -1.86
CA SER A 109 1.31 0.77 -3.33
C SER A 109 1.95 -0.41 -4.08
N LEU A 110 2.81 -1.17 -3.43
CA LEU A 110 3.46 -2.32 -4.05
C LEU A 110 2.48 -3.48 -4.28
N PRO A 111 2.65 -4.27 -5.36
CA PRO A 111 1.78 -5.41 -5.63
C PRO A 111 1.81 -6.44 -4.49
N PHE A 112 0.67 -6.69 -3.85
CA PHE A 112 0.58 -7.60 -2.69
C PHE A 112 0.97 -9.05 -3.00
N LEU A 113 0.86 -9.48 -4.26
CA LEU A 113 1.33 -10.80 -4.70
C LEU A 113 2.85 -10.95 -4.55
N LEU A 114 3.62 -9.87 -4.65
CA LEU A 114 5.06 -9.89 -4.44
C LEU A 114 5.42 -10.11 -2.97
N TYR A 115 4.65 -9.52 -2.04
CA TYR A 115 4.80 -9.82 -0.62
C TYR A 115 4.55 -11.30 -0.33
N LEU A 116 3.51 -11.88 -0.97
CA LEU A 116 3.21 -13.30 -0.82
C LEU A 116 4.37 -14.17 -1.33
N SER A 117 4.98 -13.79 -2.46
CA SER A 117 6.16 -14.47 -3.00
C SER A 117 7.37 -14.34 -2.08
N ALA A 118 7.56 -13.17 -1.49
CA ALA A 118 8.64 -12.93 -0.54
C ALA A 118 8.51 -13.81 0.73
N VAL A 119 7.30 -13.90 1.29
CA VAL A 119 7.00 -14.75 2.46
C VAL A 119 7.18 -16.23 2.15
N ARG A 120 6.90 -16.67 0.90
CA ARG A 120 7.05 -18.07 0.45
C ARG A 120 8.50 -18.48 0.13
N GLY A 121 9.49 -17.67 0.46
CA GLY A 121 10.91 -18.01 0.34
C GLY A 121 11.65 -17.36 -0.83
N SER A 122 11.04 -16.38 -1.51
CA SER A 122 11.68 -15.61 -2.57
C SER A 122 11.71 -14.11 -2.28
N PRO A 123 12.39 -13.64 -1.21
CA PRO A 123 12.39 -12.22 -0.84
C PRO A 123 12.98 -11.31 -1.92
N GLY A 124 13.87 -11.84 -2.78
CA GLY A 124 14.42 -11.11 -3.92
C GLY A 124 13.43 -10.80 -5.04
N SER A 125 12.23 -11.41 -5.04
CA SER A 125 11.21 -11.17 -6.07
C SER A 125 10.71 -9.73 -6.05
N LEU A 126 10.60 -9.12 -4.86
CA LEU A 126 10.21 -7.72 -4.70
C LEU A 126 11.15 -6.75 -5.43
N PHE A 127 12.46 -7.00 -5.34
CA PHE A 127 13.48 -6.11 -5.93
C PHE A 127 13.78 -6.41 -7.39
N ARG A 128 13.45 -7.62 -7.87
CA ARG A 128 13.70 -8.05 -9.24
C ARG A 128 12.52 -7.83 -10.19
N ASP A 129 11.36 -7.52 -9.63
CA ASP A 129 10.17 -7.24 -10.44
C ASP A 129 10.36 -5.94 -11.23
N SER A 130 10.14 -6.00 -12.54
CA SER A 130 10.35 -4.83 -13.41
C SER A 130 9.34 -3.71 -13.14
N GLN A 131 8.13 -4.02 -12.69
CA GLN A 131 7.13 -3.01 -12.35
C GLN A 131 7.57 -2.21 -11.13
N VAL A 132 8.10 -2.91 -10.10
CA VAL A 132 8.62 -2.25 -8.89
C VAL A 132 9.84 -1.40 -9.22
N GLN A 133 10.76 -1.91 -10.04
CA GLN A 133 11.95 -1.17 -10.46
C GLN A 133 11.59 0.12 -11.22
N TRP A 134 10.68 0.02 -12.19
CA TRP A 134 10.20 1.20 -12.92
C TRP A 134 9.46 2.17 -12.02
N PHE A 135 8.59 1.69 -11.15
CA PHE A 135 7.86 2.53 -10.20
C PHE A 135 8.82 3.30 -9.28
N VAL A 136 9.80 2.61 -8.67
CA VAL A 136 10.82 3.25 -7.82
C VAL A 136 11.67 4.25 -8.61
N THR A 137 12.04 3.92 -9.84
CA THR A 137 12.85 4.82 -10.68
C THR A 137 12.10 6.10 -11.02
N VAL A 138 10.84 5.98 -11.47
CA VAL A 138 10.01 7.15 -11.79
C VAL A 138 9.78 8.00 -10.54
N LEU A 139 9.44 7.35 -9.41
CA LEU A 139 9.25 8.01 -8.14
C LEU A 139 10.51 8.81 -7.73
N ALA A 140 11.68 8.19 -7.79
CA ALA A 140 12.95 8.84 -7.44
C ALA A 140 13.25 10.04 -8.34
N VAL A 141 13.06 9.91 -9.65
CA VAL A 141 13.28 11.00 -10.61
C VAL A 141 12.35 12.17 -10.30
N VAL A 142 11.06 11.93 -10.08
CA VAL A 142 10.10 13.00 -9.79
C VAL A 142 10.41 13.66 -8.43
N ILE A 143 10.76 12.89 -7.41
CA ILE A 143 11.17 13.44 -6.10
C ILE A 143 12.38 14.37 -6.27
N ILE A 144 13.41 13.96 -7.02
CA ILE A 144 14.61 14.77 -7.24
C ILE A 144 14.27 16.07 -7.98
N LEU A 145 13.43 16.01 -9.01
CA LEU A 145 13.02 17.20 -9.77
C LEU A 145 12.23 18.18 -8.89
N VAL A 146 11.25 17.69 -8.11
CA VAL A 146 10.46 18.53 -7.22
C VAL A 146 11.30 19.08 -6.07
N ALA A 147 12.19 18.27 -5.49
CA ALA A 147 13.09 18.72 -4.42
C ALA A 147 14.06 19.80 -4.93
N GLY A 148 14.60 19.62 -6.14
CA GLY A 148 15.48 20.61 -6.78
C GLY A 148 14.75 21.94 -7.00
N TRP A 149 13.52 21.89 -7.49
CA TRP A 149 12.71 23.09 -7.65
C TRP A 149 12.39 23.78 -6.31
N LEU A 150 11.97 23.02 -5.29
CA LEU A 150 11.71 23.58 -3.95
C LEU A 150 12.94 24.21 -3.31
N TRP A 151 14.12 23.65 -3.57
CA TRP A 151 15.37 24.19 -3.07
C TRP A 151 15.79 25.48 -3.80
N MET A 152 15.70 25.49 -5.13
CA MET A 152 16.20 26.60 -5.95
C MET A 152 15.26 27.80 -5.97
N ASP A 153 13.93 27.58 -6.13
CA ASP A 153 12.97 28.67 -6.29
C ASP A 153 12.36 29.14 -4.96
N ILE A 154 12.14 28.24 -4.01
CA ILE A 154 11.50 28.55 -2.74
C ILE A 154 12.53 28.80 -1.62
N GLY A 155 13.78 28.39 -1.85
CA GLY A 155 14.86 28.61 -0.88
C GLY A 155 14.78 27.73 0.36
N LEU A 156 14.07 26.59 0.30
CA LEU A 156 14.00 25.63 1.40
C LEU A 156 15.36 24.95 1.60
N SER A 157 15.63 24.54 2.84
CA SER A 157 16.82 23.71 3.08
C SER A 157 16.72 22.39 2.28
N PRO A 158 17.84 21.84 1.78
CA PRO A 158 17.83 20.63 0.96
C PRO A 158 17.10 19.45 1.64
N LEU A 159 17.30 19.29 2.94
CA LEU A 159 16.66 18.23 3.72
C LEU A 159 15.13 18.39 3.76
N ARG A 160 14.65 19.61 3.98
CA ARG A 160 13.21 19.93 4.02
C ARG A 160 12.58 19.80 2.63
N ALA A 161 13.30 20.21 1.60
CA ALA A 161 12.85 20.04 0.21
C ALA A 161 12.66 18.55 -0.16
N ILE A 162 13.61 17.69 0.20
CA ILE A 162 13.50 16.24 -0.02
C ILE A 162 12.35 15.64 0.78
N GLN A 163 12.18 16.01 2.04
CA GLN A 163 11.11 15.51 2.89
C GLN A 163 9.73 15.85 2.31
N LEU A 164 9.49 17.13 1.99
CA LEU A 164 8.22 17.59 1.42
C LEU A 164 7.96 17.00 0.04
N SER A 165 8.98 16.94 -0.83
CA SER A 165 8.82 16.37 -2.16
C SER A 165 8.53 14.87 -2.08
N SER A 166 9.21 14.12 -1.21
CA SER A 166 8.96 12.69 -1.01
C SER A 166 7.52 12.42 -0.58
N PHE A 167 7.06 13.13 0.45
CA PHE A 167 5.68 12.97 0.94
C PHE A 167 4.65 13.29 -0.15
N ASN A 168 4.77 14.45 -0.80
CA ASN A 168 3.79 14.88 -1.79
C ASN A 168 3.81 14.00 -3.05
N VAL A 169 4.98 13.66 -3.57
CA VAL A 169 5.11 12.84 -4.78
C VAL A 169 4.59 11.42 -4.50
N VAL A 170 4.97 10.80 -3.38
CA VAL A 170 4.45 9.49 -3.01
C VAL A 170 2.94 9.54 -2.85
N SER A 171 2.39 10.54 -2.15
CA SER A 171 0.95 10.70 -1.94
C SER A 171 0.13 10.85 -3.23
N ILE A 172 0.72 11.43 -4.29
CA ILE A 172 0.03 11.59 -5.58
C ILE A 172 0.17 10.33 -6.43
N MET A 173 1.29 9.62 -6.33
CA MET A 173 1.59 8.46 -7.19
C MET A 173 1.07 7.13 -6.63
N THR A 174 0.68 7.07 -5.35
CA THR A 174 0.16 5.88 -4.68
C THR A 174 -1.33 5.98 -4.42
#